data_ac0f9b6324051e424d5cf6617ae6fb58
#
_entry.id   ac0f9b6324051e424d5cf6617ae6fb58
#
_cell.length_a   1.000
_cell.length_b   1.000
_cell.length_c   1.000
_cell.angle_alpha   90.00
_cell.angle_beta   90.00
_cell.angle_gamma   90.00
#
_symmetry.space_group_name_H-M   'P 1'
#
loop_
_entity.id
_entity.type
_entity.pdbx_description
1 polymer ?
#
loop_
_entity_poly.entity_id
_entity_poly.type
_entity_poly.pdbx_seq_one_letter_code
_entity_poly.pdbx_strand_id
1 'polypeptide(L)'
;MSGLEVPKFNTACELGFGQGVSINTHSAASDVQWYGTDFNPSQASFAKELSDTSGSNTHIYDQSFSDFCNRDDLPDFDFIGLHGIWSWVSNENRGIIADFIRRKLKVGGVLYISYNTLPGWAAASPIRHMLTEHDHMHGSRGKSISRRVEDSIKFTQELLELSQPLVQQVPSIPQRLENISKQNPNYLAHEYFNRDWQPMYFSEMADWLSPTKTSFACSASFLEDYSPCSYTDEQSEFLKRVDDPMFEQSIKDYMHNKQFRRDYWIKGARKISSAKLEMTWYQLRFMLITNEQDIQYELNGAVGNVSLNKDIYKQIVGLLNDHKIHQVADLQKKLPDDFKQSWLFESLAILHSQGAIVLVQDDDVVKKVQEQCKKLNAYIMQQSLVSPELTALASPLTGTALTFGRFPLIFLHAYIQGKNKQADWVDYAWQALKKNNQLLLKDGNTLQEEKDNIDELYKMADNFEKYTLPLVQRLKIVE
;
A
#
# COMPACT_ATOMS: atom_id res chain seq x y z
N MET A 1 -10.87 -8.83 -13.04
CA MET A 1 -11.76 -7.78 -13.55
C MET A 1 -11.30 -7.21 -14.88
N SER A 2 -10.02 -6.97 -15.08
CA SER A 2 -9.47 -6.53 -16.40
C SER A 2 -9.68 -7.52 -17.56
N GLY A 3 -10.13 -8.76 -17.29
CA GLY A 3 -10.32 -9.80 -18.30
C GLY A 3 -9.01 -10.35 -18.88
N LEU A 4 -7.91 -10.19 -18.15
CA LEU A 4 -6.60 -10.68 -18.54
C LEU A 4 -6.22 -11.94 -17.76
N GLU A 5 -5.43 -12.80 -18.39
CA GLU A 5 -4.90 -14.00 -17.72
C GLU A 5 -3.88 -13.60 -16.65
N VAL A 6 -4.06 -14.14 -15.44
CA VAL A 6 -3.12 -13.93 -14.32
C VAL A 6 -2.24 -15.17 -14.21
N PRO A 7 -0.90 -15.03 -14.17
CA PRO A 7 0.00 -16.17 -14.00
C PRO A 7 -0.05 -16.69 -12.56
N LYS A 8 0.35 -17.95 -12.38
CA LYS A 8 0.70 -18.43 -11.05
C LYS A 8 2.05 -17.84 -10.66
N PHE A 9 2.12 -17.16 -9.53
CA PHE A 9 3.36 -16.60 -9.01
C PHE A 9 4.16 -17.66 -8.28
N ASN A 10 5.40 -17.92 -8.73
CA ASN A 10 6.38 -18.77 -8.07
C ASN A 10 7.62 -17.97 -7.68
N THR A 11 7.98 -16.97 -8.47
CA THR A 11 9.15 -16.12 -8.28
C THR A 11 8.75 -14.65 -8.42
N ALA A 12 9.17 -13.83 -7.47
CA ALA A 12 8.90 -12.39 -7.45
C ALA A 12 10.16 -11.59 -7.14
N CYS A 13 10.19 -10.34 -7.60
CA CYS A 13 11.29 -9.42 -7.34
C CYS A 13 10.74 -8.07 -6.89
N GLU A 14 11.37 -7.46 -5.88
CA GLU A 14 11.11 -6.07 -5.46
C GLU A 14 12.40 -5.26 -5.61
N LEU A 15 12.34 -4.21 -6.42
CA LEU A 15 13.46 -3.29 -6.65
C LEU A 15 13.29 -2.05 -5.76
N GLY A 16 14.31 -1.74 -4.95
CA GLY A 16 14.27 -0.63 -3.99
C GLY A 16 13.32 -0.91 -2.84
N PHE A 17 13.51 -2.02 -2.13
CA PHE A 17 12.62 -2.47 -1.06
C PHE A 17 12.68 -1.63 0.23
N GLY A 18 13.60 -0.66 0.34
CA GLY A 18 13.76 0.16 1.54
C GLY A 18 14.09 -0.68 2.78
N GLN A 19 13.31 -0.55 3.85
CA GLN A 19 13.46 -1.37 5.06
C GLN A 19 13.06 -2.85 4.85
N GLY A 20 12.56 -3.21 3.69
CA GLY A 20 12.21 -4.58 3.33
C GLY A 20 10.98 -5.14 4.04
N VAL A 21 10.13 -4.30 4.63
CA VAL A 21 8.89 -4.75 5.29
C VAL A 21 7.95 -5.42 4.29
N SER A 22 7.75 -4.80 3.11
CA SER A 22 6.91 -5.34 2.04
C SER A 22 7.38 -6.71 1.58
N ILE A 23 8.62 -6.81 1.10
CA ILE A 23 9.17 -8.06 0.56
C ILE A 23 9.16 -9.19 1.60
N ASN A 24 9.48 -8.90 2.86
CA ASN A 24 9.51 -9.91 3.92
C ASN A 24 8.12 -10.36 4.36
N THR A 25 7.14 -9.45 4.43
CA THR A 25 5.76 -9.83 4.76
C THR A 25 5.13 -10.67 3.66
N HIS A 26 5.35 -10.33 2.38
CA HIS A 26 4.88 -11.13 1.26
C HIS A 26 5.58 -12.50 1.19
N SER A 27 6.88 -12.55 1.40
CA SER A 27 7.64 -13.81 1.43
C SER A 27 7.20 -14.71 2.59
N ALA A 28 7.00 -14.15 3.78
CA ALA A 28 6.55 -14.92 4.94
C ALA A 28 5.10 -15.40 4.82
N ALA A 29 4.24 -14.68 4.07
CA ALA A 29 2.81 -14.99 3.97
C ALA A 29 2.43 -15.79 2.71
N SER A 30 3.36 -16.05 1.76
CA SER A 30 3.06 -16.75 0.50
C SER A 30 4.08 -17.83 0.19
N ASP A 31 3.72 -18.77 -0.70
CA ASP A 31 4.62 -19.78 -1.24
C ASP A 31 5.37 -19.27 -2.49
N VAL A 32 5.78 -18.01 -2.47
CA VAL A 32 6.50 -17.33 -3.56
C VAL A 32 7.93 -17.07 -3.11
N GLN A 33 8.89 -17.40 -3.97
CA GLN A 33 10.29 -17.08 -3.72
C GLN A 33 10.57 -15.63 -4.09
N TRP A 34 10.97 -14.82 -3.11
CA TRP A 34 11.18 -13.39 -3.29
C TRP A 34 12.66 -13.05 -3.39
N TYR A 35 12.97 -12.15 -4.31
CA TYR A 35 14.27 -11.53 -4.53
C TYR A 35 14.14 -10.02 -4.47
N GLY A 36 15.15 -9.33 -3.97
CA GLY A 36 15.11 -7.87 -3.99
C GLY A 36 16.43 -7.23 -3.66
N THR A 37 16.56 -5.97 -4.06
CA THR A 37 17.75 -5.16 -3.78
C THR A 37 17.36 -3.79 -3.25
N ASP A 38 18.20 -3.27 -2.36
CA ASP A 38 18.28 -1.86 -2.02
C ASP A 38 19.75 -1.48 -1.88
N PHE A 39 20.13 -0.30 -2.36
CA PHE A 39 21.52 0.12 -2.35
C PHE A 39 22.00 0.60 -0.96
N ASN A 40 21.07 0.85 -0.03
CA ASN A 40 21.39 1.31 1.31
C ASN A 40 21.71 0.12 2.22
N PRO A 41 22.98 -0.06 2.66
CA PRO A 41 23.38 -1.22 3.46
C PRO A 41 22.65 -1.35 4.79
N SER A 42 22.24 -0.24 5.40
CA SER A 42 21.49 -0.25 6.66
C SER A 42 20.08 -0.81 6.45
N GLN A 43 19.41 -0.41 5.37
CA GLN A 43 18.10 -0.92 5.01
C GLN A 43 18.17 -2.40 4.61
N ALA A 44 19.14 -2.78 3.80
CA ALA A 44 19.34 -4.16 3.39
C ALA A 44 19.69 -5.08 4.58
N SER A 45 20.49 -4.60 5.53
CA SER A 45 20.80 -5.34 6.78
C SER A 45 19.55 -5.57 7.61
N PHE A 46 18.68 -4.56 7.76
CA PHE A 46 17.42 -4.69 8.48
C PHE A 46 16.44 -5.64 7.75
N ALA A 47 16.34 -5.52 6.42
CA ALA A 47 15.53 -6.43 5.61
C ALA A 47 15.99 -7.89 5.76
N LYS A 48 17.30 -8.12 5.85
CA LYS A 48 17.89 -9.45 6.09
C LYS A 48 17.54 -9.97 7.47
N GLU A 49 17.59 -9.14 8.51
CA GLU A 49 17.17 -9.50 9.87
C GLU A 49 15.72 -9.98 9.90
N LEU A 50 14.81 -9.29 9.18
CA LEU A 50 13.40 -9.73 9.03
C LEU A 50 13.29 -11.10 8.33
N SER A 51 14.06 -11.30 7.26
CA SER A 51 14.10 -12.56 6.52
C SER A 51 14.61 -13.72 7.39
N ASP A 52 15.74 -13.52 8.06
CA ASP A 52 16.35 -14.52 8.94
C ASP A 52 15.41 -14.88 10.10
N THR A 53 14.72 -13.88 10.66
CA THR A 53 13.75 -14.07 11.75
C THR A 53 12.54 -14.88 11.32
N SER A 54 11.97 -14.59 10.15
CA SER A 54 10.82 -15.32 9.62
C SER A 54 11.21 -16.74 9.19
N GLY A 55 12.45 -16.94 8.75
CA GLY A 55 12.90 -18.14 8.07
C GLY A 55 12.24 -18.33 6.71
N SER A 56 11.74 -17.22 6.11
CA SER A 56 11.17 -17.23 4.77
C SER A 56 12.24 -17.33 3.68
N ASN A 57 11.86 -17.75 2.50
CA ASN A 57 12.77 -17.90 1.36
C ASN A 57 12.95 -16.57 0.61
N THR A 58 13.51 -15.57 1.29
CA THR A 58 13.73 -14.22 0.75
C THR A 58 15.22 -14.02 0.45
N HIS A 59 15.54 -13.62 -0.77
CA HIS A 59 16.91 -13.33 -1.21
C HIS A 59 17.12 -11.80 -1.20
N ILE A 60 17.76 -11.29 -0.17
CA ILE A 60 18.02 -9.86 0.08
C ILE A 60 19.45 -9.51 -0.35
N TYR A 61 19.58 -8.44 -1.14
CA TYR A 61 20.85 -7.93 -1.64
C TYR A 61 21.01 -6.44 -1.31
N ASP A 62 22.22 -6.04 -0.93
CA ASP A 62 22.64 -4.64 -0.69
C ASP A 62 23.36 -4.05 -1.93
N GLN A 63 22.73 -4.18 -3.09
CA GLN A 63 23.35 -3.86 -4.37
C GLN A 63 22.64 -2.68 -5.06
N SER A 64 23.42 -1.90 -5.81
CA SER A 64 22.84 -0.91 -6.72
C SER A 64 21.99 -1.58 -7.81
N PHE A 65 21.12 -0.83 -8.48
CA PHE A 65 20.37 -1.37 -9.61
C PHE A 65 21.32 -1.88 -10.71
N SER A 66 22.45 -1.19 -10.93
CA SER A 66 23.44 -1.63 -11.91
C SER A 66 24.03 -3.00 -11.56
N ASP A 67 24.38 -3.22 -10.30
CA ASP A 67 24.97 -4.50 -9.87
C ASP A 67 23.94 -5.62 -9.86
N PHE A 68 22.78 -5.38 -9.24
CA PHE A 68 21.72 -6.39 -9.11
C PHE A 68 21.12 -6.79 -10.47
N CYS A 69 20.74 -5.81 -11.28
CA CYS A 69 20.06 -6.07 -12.55
C CYS A 69 20.95 -6.77 -13.59
N ASN A 70 22.26 -6.73 -13.43
CA ASN A 70 23.23 -7.41 -14.31
C ASN A 70 23.66 -8.79 -13.79
N ARG A 71 23.10 -9.28 -12.71
CA ARG A 71 23.40 -10.63 -12.21
C ARG A 71 22.89 -11.70 -13.15
N ASP A 72 23.72 -12.70 -13.42
CA ASP A 72 23.38 -13.84 -14.28
C ASP A 72 22.62 -14.95 -13.53
N ASP A 73 22.78 -15.01 -12.20
CA ASP A 73 22.22 -16.07 -11.33
C ASP A 73 20.77 -15.80 -10.88
N LEU A 74 20.17 -14.66 -11.24
CA LEU A 74 18.77 -14.37 -10.95
C LEU A 74 17.83 -15.19 -11.86
N PRO A 75 16.74 -15.76 -11.32
CA PRO A 75 15.71 -16.41 -12.13
C PRO A 75 14.96 -15.41 -13.01
N ASP A 76 14.10 -15.93 -13.86
CA ASP A 76 13.04 -15.13 -14.47
C ASP A 76 11.86 -15.04 -13.51
N PHE A 77 11.18 -13.86 -13.48
CA PHE A 77 10.17 -13.51 -12.49
C PHE A 77 8.76 -13.54 -13.07
N ASP A 78 7.82 -14.03 -12.28
CA ASP A 78 6.40 -13.94 -12.56
C ASP A 78 5.83 -12.56 -12.17
N PHE A 79 6.50 -11.90 -11.20
CA PHE A 79 6.14 -10.58 -10.71
C PHE A 79 7.40 -9.74 -10.46
N ILE A 80 7.37 -8.48 -10.90
CA ILE A 80 8.38 -7.48 -10.53
C ILE A 80 7.64 -6.27 -9.94
N GLY A 81 8.05 -5.83 -8.75
CA GLY A 81 7.47 -4.68 -8.04
C GLY A 81 8.45 -3.52 -7.92
N LEU A 82 7.95 -2.31 -8.27
CA LEU A 82 8.61 -1.04 -8.04
C LEU A 82 7.67 -0.15 -7.22
N HIS A 83 7.79 -0.23 -5.90
CA HIS A 83 6.92 0.49 -4.99
C HIS A 83 7.55 1.81 -4.58
N GLY A 84 7.04 2.93 -5.12
CA GLY A 84 7.44 4.28 -4.70
C GLY A 84 8.88 4.67 -5.05
N ILE A 85 9.50 4.08 -6.07
CA ILE A 85 10.90 4.41 -6.43
C ILE A 85 11.04 5.08 -7.81
N TRP A 86 10.15 4.82 -8.75
CA TRP A 86 10.32 5.23 -10.15
C TRP A 86 10.51 6.74 -10.33
N SER A 87 9.80 7.54 -9.57
CA SER A 87 9.92 9.00 -9.62
C SER A 87 11.20 9.55 -8.99
N TRP A 88 11.93 8.74 -8.22
CA TRP A 88 13.10 9.15 -7.45
C TRP A 88 14.43 8.57 -7.92
N VAL A 89 14.44 7.90 -9.08
CA VAL A 89 15.66 7.36 -9.67
C VAL A 89 16.06 8.15 -10.92
N SER A 90 17.37 8.15 -11.22
CA SER A 90 17.92 8.82 -12.42
C SER A 90 17.44 8.15 -13.72
N ASN A 91 17.54 8.85 -14.83
CA ASN A 91 17.25 8.28 -16.16
C ASN A 91 18.13 7.07 -16.50
N GLU A 92 19.38 7.07 -16.03
CA GLU A 92 20.29 5.93 -16.17
C GLU A 92 19.72 4.70 -15.47
N ASN A 93 19.34 4.85 -14.19
CA ASN A 93 18.73 3.77 -13.44
C ASN A 93 17.39 3.31 -14.05
N ARG A 94 16.56 4.23 -14.56
CA ARG A 94 15.33 3.85 -15.29
C ARG A 94 15.63 2.98 -16.50
N GLY A 95 16.68 3.32 -17.26
CA GLY A 95 17.13 2.50 -18.38
C GLY A 95 17.59 1.10 -17.97
N ILE A 96 18.35 1.00 -16.88
CA ILE A 96 18.80 -0.29 -16.31
C ILE A 96 17.61 -1.13 -15.84
N ILE A 97 16.66 -0.52 -15.15
CA ILE A 97 15.45 -1.19 -14.66
C ILE A 97 14.57 -1.64 -15.85
N ALA A 98 14.37 -0.81 -16.84
CA ALA A 98 13.59 -1.17 -18.04
C ALA A 98 14.23 -2.35 -18.80
N ASP A 99 15.56 -2.37 -18.95
CA ASP A 99 16.25 -3.51 -19.54
C ASP A 99 16.13 -4.78 -18.70
N PHE A 100 16.23 -4.67 -17.37
CA PHE A 100 16.01 -5.79 -16.45
C PHE A 100 14.61 -6.36 -16.58
N ILE A 101 13.56 -5.54 -16.59
CA ILE A 101 12.18 -5.95 -16.82
C ILE A 101 12.05 -6.67 -18.17
N ARG A 102 12.66 -6.10 -19.22
CA ARG A 102 12.66 -6.71 -20.56
C ARG A 102 13.25 -8.13 -20.56
N ARG A 103 14.35 -8.33 -19.85
CA ARG A 103 15.07 -9.65 -19.80
C ARG A 103 14.44 -10.63 -18.84
N LYS A 104 14.09 -10.16 -17.63
CA LYS A 104 13.80 -11.02 -16.48
C LYS A 104 12.30 -11.19 -16.17
N LEU A 105 11.40 -10.33 -16.68
CA LEU A 105 9.97 -10.58 -16.53
C LEU A 105 9.54 -11.66 -17.54
N LYS A 106 8.89 -12.71 -17.08
CA LYS A 106 8.37 -13.79 -17.92
C LYS A 106 7.25 -13.29 -18.84
N VAL A 107 7.00 -13.98 -19.95
CA VAL A 107 5.78 -13.78 -20.74
C VAL A 107 4.56 -14.17 -19.90
N GLY A 108 3.56 -13.28 -19.83
CA GLY A 108 2.44 -13.38 -18.89
C GLY A 108 2.74 -12.79 -17.52
N GLY A 109 4.00 -12.47 -17.21
CA GLY A 109 4.41 -11.89 -15.94
C GLY A 109 3.88 -10.46 -15.74
N VAL A 110 3.73 -10.09 -14.48
CA VAL A 110 3.12 -8.82 -14.03
C VAL A 110 4.19 -7.89 -13.48
N LEU A 111 4.20 -6.66 -13.95
CA LEU A 111 4.93 -5.55 -13.38
C LEU A 111 3.96 -4.69 -12.57
N TYR A 112 4.25 -4.47 -11.29
CA TYR A 112 3.64 -3.42 -10.48
C TYR A 112 4.57 -2.22 -10.43
N ILE A 113 4.03 -1.03 -10.70
CA ILE A 113 4.81 0.20 -10.65
C ILE A 113 3.97 1.34 -10.10
N SER A 114 4.56 2.10 -9.16
CA SER A 114 3.95 3.31 -8.65
C SER A 114 4.85 4.52 -8.86
N TYR A 115 4.24 5.66 -9.20
CA TYR A 115 4.95 6.86 -9.56
C TYR A 115 4.10 8.12 -9.41
N ASN A 116 4.78 9.26 -9.21
CA ASN A 116 4.16 10.58 -9.21
C ASN A 116 3.78 11.00 -10.62
N THR A 117 2.58 11.56 -10.79
CA THR A 117 2.07 11.98 -12.09
C THR A 117 1.94 13.49 -12.23
N LEU A 118 2.18 13.94 -13.44
CA LEU A 118 1.99 15.30 -13.79
C LEU A 118 0.56 15.56 -14.05
N PRO A 119 -0.41 15.85 -14.22
CA PRO A 119 -1.30 16.97 -13.92
C PRO A 119 -1.33 17.38 -12.46
N GLY A 120 -1.39 16.42 -11.55
CA GLY A 120 -1.58 16.71 -10.13
C GLY A 120 -0.37 17.34 -9.43
N TRP A 121 0.85 17.08 -9.92
CA TRP A 121 2.06 17.70 -9.35
C TRP A 121 2.43 19.03 -9.99
N ALA A 122 1.84 19.43 -11.12
CA ALA A 122 2.21 20.64 -11.86
C ALA A 122 2.17 21.89 -10.96
N ALA A 123 1.08 22.08 -10.22
CA ALA A 123 0.92 23.23 -9.34
C ALA A 123 1.90 23.24 -8.15
N ALA A 124 2.39 22.10 -7.73
CA ALA A 124 3.28 21.96 -6.56
C ALA A 124 4.76 21.91 -6.90
N SER A 125 5.10 21.67 -8.16
CA SER A 125 6.50 21.58 -8.62
C SER A 125 7.35 22.80 -8.24
N PRO A 126 6.86 24.07 -8.32
CA PRO A 126 7.64 25.23 -7.90
C PRO A 126 8.01 25.23 -6.42
N ILE A 127 7.10 24.78 -5.54
CA ILE A 127 7.39 24.68 -4.09
C ILE A 127 8.51 23.68 -3.86
N ARG A 128 8.34 22.49 -4.41
CA ARG A 128 9.36 21.44 -4.24
C ARG A 128 10.72 21.90 -4.76
N HIS A 129 10.75 22.54 -5.90
CA HIS A 129 11.99 23.09 -6.48
C HIS A 129 12.64 24.08 -5.51
N MET A 130 11.88 25.03 -4.97
CA MET A 130 12.40 26.01 -4.02
C MET A 130 12.95 25.37 -2.74
N LEU A 131 12.24 24.38 -2.19
CA LEU A 131 12.70 23.65 -1.01
C LEU A 131 14.07 22.99 -1.26
N THR A 132 14.23 22.31 -2.41
CA THR A 132 15.48 21.63 -2.76
C THR A 132 16.60 22.60 -3.12
N GLU A 133 16.31 23.70 -3.80
CA GLU A 133 17.28 24.72 -4.15
C GLU A 133 17.81 25.42 -2.91
N HIS A 134 16.92 25.81 -1.99
CA HIS A 134 17.34 26.40 -0.70
C HIS A 134 18.24 25.42 0.09
N ASP A 135 17.86 24.15 0.19
CA ASP A 135 18.68 23.15 0.88
C ASP A 135 20.06 22.99 0.21
N HIS A 136 20.08 22.96 -1.12
CA HIS A 136 21.34 22.84 -1.87
C HIS A 136 22.27 24.05 -1.66
N MET A 137 21.72 25.24 -1.65
CA MET A 137 22.48 26.51 -1.55
C MET A 137 22.85 26.89 -0.11
N HIS A 138 21.97 26.65 0.84
CA HIS A 138 22.08 27.12 2.24
C HIS A 138 22.13 26.00 3.27
N GLY A 139 21.87 24.74 2.88
CA GLY A 139 21.92 23.59 3.77
C GLY A 139 23.34 23.25 4.22
N SER A 140 23.68 23.61 5.45
CA SER A 140 24.97 23.24 6.03
C SER A 140 25.06 21.74 6.29
N ARG A 141 26.15 21.10 5.84
CA ARG A 141 26.41 19.67 6.11
C ARG A 141 26.60 19.36 7.60
N GLY A 142 26.81 20.35 8.45
CA GLY A 142 26.89 20.20 9.92
C GLY A 142 25.53 20.17 10.62
N LYS A 143 24.42 20.49 9.91
CA LYS A 143 23.06 20.39 10.43
C LYS A 143 22.45 19.02 10.15
N SER A 144 21.59 18.54 11.05
CA SER A 144 20.79 17.34 10.78
C SER A 144 19.88 17.57 9.57
N ILE A 145 19.51 16.50 8.88
CA ILE A 145 18.59 16.56 7.74
C ILE A 145 17.26 17.20 8.14
N SER A 146 16.72 16.85 9.31
CA SER A 146 15.46 17.42 9.84
C SER A 146 15.55 18.93 9.96
N ARG A 147 16.67 19.45 10.49
CA ARG A 147 16.85 20.90 10.64
C ARG A 147 16.96 21.61 9.30
N ARG A 148 17.63 21.02 8.33
CA ARG A 148 17.72 21.55 6.95
C ARG A 148 16.37 21.63 6.28
N VAL A 149 15.52 20.59 6.46
CA VAL A 149 14.14 20.56 5.99
C VAL A 149 13.32 21.68 6.60
N GLU A 150 13.36 21.83 7.93
CA GLU A 150 12.67 22.91 8.65
C GLU A 150 13.08 24.31 8.16
N ASP A 151 14.40 24.55 8.03
CA ASP A 151 14.94 25.82 7.55
C ASP A 151 14.45 26.14 6.13
N SER A 152 14.42 25.13 5.23
CA SER A 152 13.93 25.30 3.85
C SER A 152 12.42 25.58 3.79
N ILE A 153 11.63 24.91 4.62
CA ILE A 153 10.19 25.15 4.71
C ILE A 153 9.93 26.60 5.19
N LYS A 154 10.59 27.02 6.26
CA LYS A 154 10.47 28.37 6.81
C LYS A 154 10.82 29.45 5.78
N PHE A 155 11.96 29.28 5.10
CA PHE A 155 12.37 30.21 4.02
C PHE A 155 11.31 30.27 2.91
N THR A 156 10.78 29.12 2.48
CA THR A 156 9.77 29.07 1.41
C THR A 156 8.46 29.71 1.85
N GLN A 157 8.06 29.60 3.13
CA GLN A 157 6.89 30.28 3.69
C GLN A 157 7.06 31.80 3.62
N GLU A 158 8.20 32.32 4.09
CA GLU A 158 8.52 33.76 4.04
C GLU A 158 8.55 34.27 2.58
N LEU A 159 9.11 33.49 1.63
CA LEU A 159 9.11 33.83 0.22
C LEU A 159 7.70 33.93 -0.36
N LEU A 160 6.80 33.01 -0.02
CA LEU A 160 5.43 32.99 -0.54
C LEU A 160 4.61 34.20 -0.05
N GLU A 161 4.86 34.74 1.14
CA GLU A 161 4.24 35.98 1.64
C GLU A 161 4.60 37.20 0.74
N LEU A 162 5.79 37.17 0.12
CA LEU A 162 6.27 38.20 -0.79
C LEU A 162 5.92 37.91 -2.26
N SER A 163 5.47 36.72 -2.60
CA SER A 163 5.24 36.23 -3.95
C SER A 163 3.78 36.28 -4.39
N GLN A 164 3.13 37.43 -4.22
CA GLN A 164 1.71 37.61 -4.51
C GLN A 164 1.26 37.14 -5.92
N PRO A 165 2.02 37.41 -7.03
CA PRO A 165 1.61 36.95 -8.35
C PRO A 165 1.53 35.41 -8.45
N LEU A 166 2.47 34.69 -7.83
CA LEU A 166 2.45 33.22 -7.83
C LEU A 166 1.28 32.67 -7.02
N VAL A 167 1.04 33.22 -5.84
CA VAL A 167 -0.07 32.82 -4.96
C VAL A 167 -1.43 33.12 -5.59
N GLN A 168 -1.59 34.24 -6.29
CA GLN A 168 -2.83 34.57 -7.01
C GLN A 168 -3.11 33.59 -8.16
N GLN A 169 -2.09 33.17 -8.90
CA GLN A 169 -2.25 32.23 -10.00
C GLN A 169 -2.46 30.79 -9.52
N VAL A 170 -1.87 30.40 -8.40
CA VAL A 170 -1.98 29.06 -7.83
C VAL A 170 -2.35 29.14 -6.34
N PRO A 171 -3.63 29.43 -6.03
CA PRO A 171 -4.09 29.66 -4.64
C PRO A 171 -3.91 28.46 -3.69
N SER A 172 -3.72 27.27 -4.22
CA SER A 172 -3.51 26.06 -3.42
C SER A 172 -2.09 25.94 -2.82
N ILE A 173 -1.15 26.75 -3.28
CA ILE A 173 0.27 26.66 -2.88
C ILE A 173 0.48 26.90 -1.37
N PRO A 174 -0.04 27.97 -0.75
CA PRO A 174 0.19 28.22 0.67
C PRO A 174 -0.35 27.10 1.57
N GLN A 175 -1.58 26.64 1.30
CA GLN A 175 -2.19 25.55 2.06
C GLN A 175 -1.41 24.24 1.92
N ARG A 176 -0.87 23.97 0.74
CA ARG A 176 -0.04 22.79 0.52
C ARG A 176 1.27 22.85 1.31
N LEU A 177 1.93 24.01 1.32
CA LEU A 177 3.16 24.19 2.11
C LEU A 177 2.87 24.09 3.61
N GLU A 178 1.76 24.62 4.08
CA GLU A 178 1.30 24.46 5.46
C GLU A 178 1.07 22.97 5.81
N ASN A 179 0.43 22.21 4.92
CA ASN A 179 0.25 20.77 5.13
C ASN A 179 1.59 19.99 5.15
N ILE A 180 2.53 20.37 4.30
CA ILE A 180 3.90 19.83 4.31
C ILE A 180 4.58 20.11 5.65
N SER A 181 4.52 21.34 6.16
CA SER A 181 5.18 21.72 7.40
C SER A 181 4.73 20.96 8.66
N LYS A 182 3.54 20.33 8.61
CA LYS A 182 2.98 19.51 9.70
C LYS A 182 3.44 18.05 9.67
N GLN A 183 4.15 17.64 8.62
CA GLN A 183 4.59 16.25 8.45
C GLN A 183 5.95 15.97 9.12
N ASN A 184 6.25 14.68 9.30
CA ASN A 184 7.52 14.28 9.89
C ASN A 184 8.71 14.72 9.01
N PRO A 185 9.70 15.43 9.54
CA PRO A 185 10.84 15.93 8.77
C PRO A 185 11.67 14.84 8.08
N ASN A 186 11.77 13.64 8.64
CA ASN A 186 12.46 12.53 8.00
C ASN A 186 11.70 12.02 6.77
N TYR A 187 10.37 11.94 6.85
CA TYR A 187 9.52 11.63 5.70
C TYR A 187 9.68 12.69 4.60
N LEU A 188 9.64 13.98 4.99
CA LEU A 188 9.82 15.08 4.05
C LEU A 188 11.20 15.07 3.37
N ALA A 189 12.24 14.67 4.09
CA ALA A 189 13.60 14.54 3.53
C ALA A 189 13.61 13.55 2.35
N HIS A 190 12.91 12.43 2.46
CA HIS A 190 12.79 11.44 1.39
C HIS A 190 11.85 11.89 0.27
N GLU A 191 10.72 12.50 0.58
CA GLU A 191 9.68 12.84 -0.38
C GLU A 191 10.00 14.11 -1.19
N TYR A 192 10.54 15.14 -0.54
CA TYR A 192 10.73 16.46 -1.16
C TYR A 192 12.19 16.84 -1.44
N PHE A 193 13.16 16.25 -0.76
CA PHE A 193 14.56 16.67 -0.83
C PHE A 193 15.46 15.69 -1.59
N ASN A 194 14.89 14.65 -2.20
CA ASN A 194 15.64 13.76 -3.06
C ASN A 194 16.13 14.50 -4.31
N ARG A 195 17.39 14.29 -4.70
CA ARG A 195 18.01 14.94 -5.87
C ARG A 195 17.30 14.60 -7.16
N ASP A 196 17.10 13.30 -7.38
CA ASP A 196 16.41 12.78 -8.56
C ASP A 196 14.92 12.69 -8.24
N TRP A 197 14.12 13.54 -8.86
CA TRP A 197 12.67 13.51 -8.76
C TRP A 197 12.05 13.97 -10.06
N GLN A 198 11.22 13.13 -10.64
CA GLN A 198 10.55 13.42 -11.91
C GLN A 198 9.15 12.79 -11.90
N PRO A 199 8.11 13.59 -11.64
CA PRO A 199 6.74 13.17 -11.95
C PRO A 199 6.59 13.10 -13.48
N MET A 200 5.75 12.18 -13.97
CA MET A 200 5.60 11.90 -15.39
C MET A 200 4.15 11.92 -15.81
N TYR A 201 3.90 12.27 -17.07
CA TYR A 201 2.64 11.93 -17.71
C TYR A 201 2.56 10.42 -17.94
N PHE A 202 1.33 9.88 -17.99
CA PHE A 202 1.13 8.47 -18.28
C PHE A 202 1.76 8.05 -19.63
N SER A 203 1.68 8.91 -20.65
CA SER A 203 2.32 8.66 -21.95
C SER A 203 3.84 8.53 -21.85
N GLU A 204 4.52 9.37 -21.06
CA GLU A 204 5.96 9.26 -20.85
C GLU A 204 6.32 7.96 -20.12
N MET A 205 5.47 7.53 -19.18
CA MET A 205 5.64 6.23 -18.51
C MET A 205 5.48 5.07 -19.49
N ALA A 206 4.51 5.15 -20.39
CA ALA A 206 4.31 4.18 -21.45
C ALA A 206 5.53 4.10 -22.40
N ASP A 207 6.12 5.24 -22.74
CA ASP A 207 7.34 5.30 -23.55
C ASP A 207 8.52 4.61 -22.87
N TRP A 208 8.72 4.86 -21.55
CA TRP A 208 9.75 4.18 -20.76
C TRP A 208 9.55 2.66 -20.71
N LEU A 209 8.31 2.18 -20.66
CA LEU A 209 7.99 0.75 -20.60
C LEU A 209 7.87 0.09 -21.98
N SER A 210 7.76 0.85 -23.07
CA SER A 210 7.65 0.30 -24.42
C SER A 210 8.73 -0.75 -24.76
N PRO A 211 10.03 -0.55 -24.47
CA PRO A 211 11.06 -1.56 -24.74
C PRO A 211 10.89 -2.86 -23.94
N THR A 212 10.15 -2.85 -22.84
CA THR A 212 9.94 -4.02 -21.98
C THR A 212 8.95 -5.02 -22.55
N LYS A 213 8.19 -4.65 -23.58
CA LYS A 213 7.10 -5.40 -24.19
C LYS A 213 5.95 -5.66 -23.20
N THR A 214 5.79 -4.80 -22.22
CA THR A 214 4.62 -4.79 -21.34
C THR A 214 3.55 -3.85 -21.92
N SER A 215 2.30 -4.16 -21.61
CA SER A 215 1.14 -3.31 -21.87
C SER A 215 0.41 -3.00 -20.58
N PHE A 216 -0.17 -1.82 -20.47
CA PHE A 216 -1.01 -1.43 -19.34
C PHE A 216 -2.17 -2.40 -19.18
N ALA A 217 -2.39 -2.88 -17.95
CA ALA A 217 -3.45 -3.83 -17.64
C ALA A 217 -4.62 -3.15 -16.90
N CYS A 218 -4.34 -2.48 -15.81
CA CYS A 218 -5.31 -1.75 -14.99
C CYS A 218 -4.60 -0.96 -13.87
N SER A 219 -5.33 -0.06 -13.23
CA SER A 219 -4.93 0.48 -11.93
C SER A 219 -4.87 -0.62 -10.87
N ALA A 220 -3.97 -0.52 -9.91
CA ALA A 220 -3.95 -1.36 -8.72
C ALA A 220 -5.06 -0.99 -7.72
N SER A 221 -5.77 0.11 -7.96
CA SER A 221 -6.89 0.58 -7.17
C SER A 221 -8.20 0.39 -7.94
N PHE A 222 -8.96 -0.64 -7.59
CA PHE A 222 -10.19 -0.98 -8.31
C PHE A 222 -11.18 0.19 -8.41
N LEU A 223 -11.36 0.94 -7.32
CA LEU A 223 -12.32 2.05 -7.28
C LEU A 223 -11.95 3.21 -8.22
N GLU A 224 -10.68 3.35 -8.60
CA GLU A 224 -10.24 4.37 -9.57
C GLU A 224 -10.74 4.08 -10.99
N ASP A 225 -10.91 2.81 -11.32
CA ASP A 225 -11.45 2.36 -12.62
C ASP A 225 -12.97 2.07 -12.56
N TYR A 226 -13.60 2.18 -11.38
CA TYR A 226 -15.03 1.95 -11.21
C TYR A 226 -15.82 3.20 -11.62
N SER A 227 -16.36 3.18 -12.84
CA SER A 227 -16.97 4.34 -13.50
C SER A 227 -17.98 5.12 -12.66
N PRO A 228 -18.92 4.50 -11.91
CA PRO A 228 -19.88 5.25 -11.11
C PRO A 228 -19.27 6.14 -10.03
N CYS A 229 -18.06 5.81 -9.54
CA CYS A 229 -17.36 6.60 -8.53
C CYS A 229 -16.35 7.58 -9.11
N SER A 230 -15.94 7.34 -10.35
CA SER A 230 -14.78 8.01 -10.93
C SER A 230 -15.13 9.07 -11.97
N TYR A 231 -16.26 8.93 -12.66
CA TYR A 231 -16.62 9.80 -13.78
C TYR A 231 -18.07 10.24 -13.73
N THR A 232 -18.34 11.51 -14.12
CA THR A 232 -19.69 11.96 -14.39
C THR A 232 -20.22 11.34 -15.70
N ASP A 233 -21.52 11.47 -15.96
CA ASP A 233 -22.10 10.98 -17.21
C ASP A 233 -21.45 11.67 -18.43
N GLU A 234 -21.20 12.97 -18.35
CA GLU A 234 -20.53 13.74 -19.43
C GLU A 234 -19.09 13.29 -19.64
N GLN A 235 -18.36 13.03 -18.55
CA GLN A 235 -16.99 12.49 -18.63
C GLN A 235 -16.99 11.10 -19.25
N SER A 236 -17.93 10.24 -18.85
CA SER A 236 -18.10 8.89 -19.39
C SER A 236 -18.44 8.92 -20.89
N GLU A 237 -19.32 9.82 -21.34
CA GLU A 237 -19.62 10.02 -22.75
C GLU A 237 -18.44 10.59 -23.54
N PHE A 238 -17.63 11.43 -22.91
CA PHE A 238 -16.39 11.92 -23.51
C PHE A 238 -15.39 10.79 -23.74
N LEU A 239 -15.17 9.93 -22.74
CA LEU A 239 -14.23 8.80 -22.80
C LEU A 239 -14.63 7.79 -23.89
N LYS A 240 -15.91 7.55 -24.13
CA LYS A 240 -16.39 6.67 -25.23
C LYS A 240 -15.98 7.10 -26.63
N ARG A 241 -15.58 8.35 -26.81
CA ARG A 241 -15.09 8.91 -28.09
C ARG A 241 -13.59 8.74 -28.30
N VAL A 242 -12.89 8.17 -27.31
CA VAL A 242 -11.45 7.97 -27.33
C VAL A 242 -11.17 6.52 -27.73
N ASP A 243 -10.66 6.32 -28.93
CA ASP A 243 -10.44 4.96 -29.47
C ASP A 243 -9.12 4.33 -28.95
N ASP A 244 -8.13 5.15 -28.58
CA ASP A 244 -6.84 4.65 -28.09
C ASP A 244 -6.84 4.48 -26.59
N PRO A 245 -6.69 3.23 -26.05
CA PRO A 245 -6.74 2.96 -24.62
C PRO A 245 -5.62 3.62 -23.81
N MET A 246 -4.46 3.89 -24.43
CA MET A 246 -3.33 4.53 -23.73
C MET A 246 -3.58 6.04 -23.64
N PHE A 247 -4.13 6.65 -24.69
CA PHE A 247 -4.53 8.04 -24.65
C PHE A 247 -5.71 8.27 -23.67
N GLU A 248 -6.63 7.30 -23.57
CA GLU A 248 -7.70 7.34 -22.57
C GLU A 248 -7.16 7.45 -21.15
N GLN A 249 -6.06 6.74 -20.81
CA GLN A 249 -5.44 6.85 -19.49
C GLN A 249 -4.87 8.24 -19.22
N SER A 250 -4.26 8.87 -20.22
CA SER A 250 -3.80 10.27 -20.10
C SER A 250 -4.96 11.23 -19.84
N ILE A 251 -6.09 11.07 -20.54
CA ILE A 251 -7.29 11.89 -20.32
C ILE A 251 -7.84 11.70 -18.91
N LYS A 252 -7.91 10.46 -18.41
CA LYS A 252 -8.33 10.14 -17.04
C LYS A 252 -7.47 10.85 -16.01
N ASP A 253 -6.17 10.93 -16.21
CA ASP A 253 -5.26 11.66 -15.33
C ASP A 253 -5.58 13.17 -15.27
N TYR A 254 -5.95 13.78 -16.39
CA TYR A 254 -6.40 15.19 -16.43
C TYR A 254 -7.75 15.37 -15.72
N MET A 255 -8.73 14.48 -15.95
CA MET A 255 -10.04 14.56 -15.33
C MET A 255 -9.97 14.49 -13.80
N HIS A 256 -9.01 13.71 -13.26
CA HIS A 256 -8.84 13.53 -11.82
C HIS A 256 -7.74 14.42 -11.21
N ASN A 257 -7.08 15.24 -11.98
CA ASN A 257 -5.87 15.95 -11.54
C ASN A 257 -4.92 15.00 -10.80
N LYS A 258 -4.62 13.86 -11.43
CA LYS A 258 -3.96 12.70 -10.80
C LYS A 258 -2.57 13.07 -10.32
N GLN A 259 -2.27 12.80 -9.02
CA GLN A 259 -0.96 13.06 -8.41
C GLN A 259 -0.08 11.83 -8.31
N PHE A 260 -0.69 10.65 -8.23
CA PHE A 260 0.01 9.40 -8.00
C PHE A 260 -0.71 8.25 -8.69
N ARG A 261 0.04 7.40 -9.39
CA ARG A 261 -0.47 6.18 -10.02
C ARG A 261 0.15 4.95 -9.38
N ARG A 262 -0.65 3.90 -9.37
CA ARG A 262 -0.26 2.52 -9.03
C ARG A 262 -0.82 1.65 -10.13
N ASP A 263 0.04 1.16 -10.99
CA ASP A 263 -0.37 0.50 -12.22
C ASP A 263 0.16 -0.93 -12.28
N TYR A 264 -0.65 -1.82 -12.84
CA TYR A 264 -0.22 -3.13 -13.30
C TYR A 264 0.02 -3.11 -14.81
N TRP A 265 1.16 -3.65 -15.21
CA TRP A 265 1.54 -3.88 -16.59
C TRP A 265 1.85 -5.35 -16.79
N ILE A 266 1.47 -5.93 -17.95
CA ILE A 266 1.66 -7.35 -18.23
C ILE A 266 2.48 -7.53 -19.51
N LYS A 267 3.49 -8.36 -19.45
CA LYS A 267 4.32 -8.71 -20.62
C LYS A 267 3.59 -9.75 -21.46
N GLY A 268 3.18 -9.38 -22.68
CA GLY A 268 2.42 -10.26 -23.57
C GLY A 268 1.04 -10.61 -22.98
N ALA A 269 0.27 -9.60 -22.57
CA ALA A 269 -1.06 -9.75 -22.00
C ALA A 269 -2.00 -10.55 -22.91
N ARG A 270 -2.73 -11.52 -22.33
CA ARG A 270 -3.71 -12.33 -23.04
C ARG A 270 -5.11 -12.12 -22.43
N LYS A 271 -6.07 -11.77 -23.29
CA LYS A 271 -7.47 -11.71 -22.89
C LYS A 271 -8.01 -13.14 -22.65
N ILE A 272 -8.80 -13.30 -21.62
CA ILE A 272 -9.52 -14.55 -21.34
C ILE A 272 -10.98 -14.41 -21.81
N SER A 273 -11.61 -15.53 -22.15
CA SER A 273 -13.04 -15.54 -22.51
C SER A 273 -13.90 -15.21 -21.29
N SER A 274 -15.10 -14.69 -21.54
CA SER A 274 -16.08 -14.42 -20.46
C SER A 274 -16.37 -15.65 -19.60
N ALA A 275 -16.45 -16.84 -20.20
CA ALA A 275 -16.64 -18.09 -19.48
C ALA A 275 -15.44 -18.40 -18.54
N LYS A 276 -14.18 -18.19 -19.00
CA LYS A 276 -12.99 -18.39 -18.16
C LYS A 276 -12.93 -17.36 -17.03
N LEU A 277 -13.32 -16.11 -17.32
CA LEU A 277 -13.40 -15.05 -16.30
C LEU A 277 -14.41 -15.43 -15.22
N GLU A 278 -15.59 -15.86 -15.62
CA GLU A 278 -16.65 -16.32 -14.70
C GLU A 278 -16.18 -17.51 -13.85
N MET A 279 -15.58 -18.52 -14.46
CA MET A 279 -15.00 -19.65 -13.72
C MET A 279 -13.95 -19.21 -12.71
N THR A 280 -13.10 -18.23 -13.07
CA THR A 280 -12.10 -17.67 -12.16
C THR A 280 -12.77 -17.02 -10.95
N TRP A 281 -13.83 -16.21 -11.17
CA TRP A 281 -14.59 -15.61 -10.09
C TRP A 281 -15.17 -16.65 -9.14
N TYR A 282 -15.79 -17.71 -9.65
CA TYR A 282 -16.40 -18.76 -8.85
C TYR A 282 -15.38 -19.54 -7.99
N GLN A 283 -14.12 -19.57 -8.38
CA GLN A 283 -13.04 -20.20 -7.62
C GLN A 283 -12.51 -19.33 -6.49
N LEU A 284 -12.76 -18.01 -6.52
CA LEU A 284 -12.28 -17.11 -5.46
C LEU A 284 -12.93 -17.44 -4.12
N ARG A 285 -12.18 -17.23 -3.05
CA ARG A 285 -12.58 -17.46 -1.66
C ARG A 285 -12.49 -16.15 -0.91
N PHE A 286 -13.55 -15.77 -0.22
CA PHE A 286 -13.62 -14.54 0.57
C PHE A 286 -14.00 -14.83 2.02
N MET A 287 -13.58 -13.92 2.91
CA MET A 287 -13.98 -13.88 4.31
C MET A 287 -14.29 -12.44 4.70
N LEU A 288 -15.40 -12.24 5.42
CA LEU A 288 -15.73 -10.95 6.01
C LEU A 288 -14.84 -10.71 7.25
N ILE A 289 -14.17 -9.56 7.28
CA ILE A 289 -13.29 -9.17 8.39
C ILE A 289 -13.80 -7.97 9.19
N THR A 290 -14.74 -7.23 8.63
CA THR A 290 -15.41 -6.08 9.25
C THR A 290 -16.75 -6.52 9.85
N ASN A 291 -17.20 -5.91 10.95
CA ASN A 291 -18.54 -6.18 11.45
C ASN A 291 -19.59 -5.59 10.50
N GLU A 292 -20.75 -6.23 10.40
CA GLU A 292 -21.83 -5.82 9.50
C GLU A 292 -22.24 -4.35 9.69
N GLN A 293 -22.29 -3.89 10.95
CA GLN A 293 -22.68 -2.52 11.30
C GLN A 293 -21.65 -1.44 10.85
N ASP A 294 -20.40 -1.84 10.61
CA ASP A 294 -19.29 -0.95 10.25
C ASP A 294 -19.12 -0.85 8.71
N ILE A 295 -19.90 -1.61 7.95
CA ILE A 295 -19.84 -1.59 6.48
C ILE A 295 -20.36 -0.28 5.94
N GLN A 296 -19.55 0.35 5.11
CA GLN A 296 -19.90 1.61 4.47
C GLN A 296 -20.68 1.34 3.19
N TYR A 297 -21.92 1.87 3.13
CA TYR A 297 -22.77 1.81 1.93
C TYR A 297 -22.70 3.08 1.07
N GLU A 298 -21.69 3.90 1.32
CA GLU A 298 -21.33 5.07 0.53
C GLU A 298 -19.86 4.99 0.11
N LEU A 299 -19.60 5.27 -1.15
CA LEU A 299 -18.27 5.35 -1.71
C LEU A 299 -17.91 6.81 -1.96
N ASN A 300 -16.79 7.25 -1.43
CA ASN A 300 -16.22 8.56 -1.76
C ASN A 300 -15.41 8.43 -3.05
N GLY A 301 -15.94 8.91 -4.14
CA GLY A 301 -15.29 8.90 -5.45
C GLY A 301 -14.79 10.29 -5.88
N ALA A 302 -14.11 10.33 -7.01
CA ALA A 302 -13.60 11.58 -7.58
C ALA A 302 -14.71 12.56 -7.97
N VAL A 303 -15.91 12.06 -8.28
CA VAL A 303 -17.08 12.86 -8.67
C VAL A 303 -18.09 13.07 -7.54
N GLY A 304 -17.77 12.66 -6.32
CA GLY A 304 -18.62 12.77 -5.15
C GLY A 304 -19.00 11.44 -4.52
N ASN A 305 -19.97 11.47 -3.62
CA ASN A 305 -20.43 10.28 -2.92
C ASN A 305 -21.42 9.48 -3.78
N VAL A 306 -21.16 8.18 -3.89
CA VAL A 306 -22.04 7.22 -4.56
C VAL A 306 -22.65 6.29 -3.53
N SER A 307 -23.98 6.25 -3.45
CA SER A 307 -24.69 5.32 -2.57
C SER A 307 -24.81 3.93 -3.20
N LEU A 308 -24.39 2.91 -2.48
CA LEU A 308 -24.55 1.52 -2.86
C LEU A 308 -25.99 1.04 -2.61
N ASN A 309 -26.47 0.12 -3.44
CA ASN A 309 -27.80 -0.49 -3.24
C ASN A 309 -27.78 -1.41 -2.00
N LYS A 310 -28.24 -0.89 -0.87
CA LYS A 310 -28.22 -1.58 0.43
C LYS A 310 -28.89 -2.95 0.40
N ASP A 311 -29.93 -3.15 -0.41
CA ASP A 311 -30.66 -4.42 -0.46
C ASP A 311 -29.83 -5.53 -1.12
N ILE A 312 -29.00 -5.18 -2.13
CA ILE A 312 -28.06 -6.10 -2.76
C ILE A 312 -26.94 -6.45 -1.77
N TYR A 313 -26.30 -5.42 -1.21
CA TYR A 313 -25.14 -5.63 -0.35
C TYR A 313 -25.47 -6.36 0.94
N LYS A 314 -26.60 -6.07 1.58
CA LYS A 314 -27.05 -6.75 2.82
C LYS A 314 -27.26 -8.25 2.61
N GLN A 315 -27.73 -8.70 1.46
CA GLN A 315 -27.87 -10.12 1.17
C GLN A 315 -26.50 -10.83 1.16
N ILE A 316 -25.49 -10.21 0.52
CA ILE A 316 -24.13 -10.76 0.43
C ILE A 316 -23.45 -10.72 1.79
N VAL A 317 -23.52 -9.58 2.48
CA VAL A 317 -22.94 -9.40 3.83
C VAL A 317 -23.57 -10.36 4.81
N GLY A 318 -24.90 -10.55 4.76
CA GLY A 318 -25.61 -11.52 5.61
C GLY A 318 -25.13 -12.96 5.42
N LEU A 319 -24.77 -13.36 4.18
CA LEU A 319 -24.19 -14.69 3.91
C LEU A 319 -22.73 -14.82 4.46
N LEU A 320 -22.01 -13.71 4.57
CA LEU A 320 -20.62 -13.66 5.03
C LEU A 320 -20.50 -13.34 6.55
N ASN A 321 -21.59 -12.99 7.22
CA ASN A 321 -21.61 -12.52 8.62
C ASN A 321 -21.24 -13.59 9.66
N ASP A 322 -21.08 -14.84 9.23
CA ASP A 322 -20.50 -15.91 10.04
C ASP A 322 -18.97 -15.80 10.14
N HIS A 323 -18.35 -14.87 9.42
CA HIS A 323 -16.92 -14.63 9.34
C HIS A 323 -16.10 -15.88 8.95
N LYS A 324 -16.71 -16.80 8.21
CA LYS A 324 -16.04 -17.97 7.65
C LYS A 324 -15.61 -17.74 6.22
N ILE A 325 -14.79 -18.65 5.73
CA ILE A 325 -14.32 -18.65 4.34
C ILE A 325 -15.45 -19.19 3.46
N HIS A 326 -15.85 -18.40 2.47
CA HIS A 326 -16.85 -18.79 1.48
C HIS A 326 -16.26 -18.73 0.07
N GLN A 327 -16.51 -19.78 -0.71
CA GLN A 327 -16.24 -19.78 -2.14
C GLN A 327 -17.37 -19.06 -2.87
N VAL A 328 -17.04 -18.24 -3.88
CA VAL A 328 -18.05 -17.45 -4.62
C VAL A 328 -19.12 -18.33 -5.26
N ALA A 329 -18.75 -19.51 -5.77
CA ALA A 329 -19.71 -20.47 -6.31
C ALA A 329 -20.77 -20.89 -5.28
N ASP A 330 -20.41 -21.00 -4.00
CA ASP A 330 -21.35 -21.39 -2.94
C ASP A 330 -22.21 -20.22 -2.46
N LEU A 331 -21.69 -18.99 -2.52
CA LEU A 331 -22.48 -17.79 -2.27
C LEU A 331 -23.57 -17.64 -3.33
N GLN A 332 -23.25 -17.83 -4.61
CA GLN A 332 -24.24 -17.75 -5.71
C GLN A 332 -25.40 -18.73 -5.52
N LYS A 333 -25.15 -19.97 -5.06
CA LYS A 333 -26.19 -20.97 -4.80
C LYS A 333 -27.13 -20.62 -3.65
N LYS A 334 -26.70 -19.75 -2.74
CA LYS A 334 -27.49 -19.34 -1.56
C LYS A 334 -28.32 -18.07 -1.82
N LEU A 335 -28.01 -17.37 -2.90
CA LEU A 335 -28.74 -16.17 -3.31
C LEU A 335 -30.04 -16.55 -4.08
N PRO A 336 -31.05 -15.66 -4.10
CA PRO A 336 -32.27 -15.88 -4.88
C PRO A 336 -31.99 -16.08 -6.37
N ASP A 337 -32.86 -16.82 -7.07
CA ASP A 337 -32.68 -17.13 -8.50
C ASP A 337 -32.65 -15.86 -9.40
N ASP A 338 -33.32 -14.80 -8.98
CA ASP A 338 -33.35 -13.51 -9.68
C ASP A 338 -32.17 -12.60 -9.34
N PHE A 339 -31.27 -13.02 -8.43
CA PHE A 339 -30.09 -12.27 -8.06
C PHE A 339 -29.04 -12.36 -9.17
N LYS A 340 -28.74 -11.20 -9.80
CA LYS A 340 -27.82 -11.17 -10.95
C LYS A 340 -26.38 -11.46 -10.52
N GLN A 341 -25.72 -12.34 -11.24
CA GLN A 341 -24.29 -12.67 -11.05
C GLN A 341 -23.38 -11.43 -11.08
N SER A 342 -23.69 -10.45 -11.96
CA SER A 342 -22.93 -9.19 -12.02
C SER A 342 -23.00 -8.41 -10.71
N TRP A 343 -24.13 -8.44 -10.02
CA TRP A 343 -24.25 -7.79 -8.70
C TRP A 343 -23.37 -8.47 -7.64
N LEU A 344 -23.27 -9.80 -7.67
CA LEU A 344 -22.39 -10.54 -6.76
C LEU A 344 -20.93 -10.16 -6.97
N PHE A 345 -20.44 -10.22 -8.21
CA PHE A 345 -19.04 -9.93 -8.53
C PHE A 345 -18.67 -8.48 -8.24
N GLU A 346 -19.55 -7.54 -8.61
CA GLU A 346 -19.37 -6.12 -8.32
C GLU A 346 -19.32 -5.86 -6.82
N SER A 347 -20.29 -6.38 -6.07
CA SER A 347 -20.33 -6.17 -4.62
C SER A 347 -19.12 -6.76 -3.91
N LEU A 348 -18.67 -7.97 -4.28
CA LEU A 348 -17.46 -8.56 -3.72
C LEU A 348 -16.22 -7.72 -4.05
N ALA A 349 -16.10 -7.19 -5.27
CA ALA A 349 -15.00 -6.31 -5.64
C ALA A 349 -14.98 -5.01 -4.83
N ILE A 350 -16.15 -4.40 -4.65
CA ILE A 350 -16.28 -3.14 -3.87
C ILE A 350 -16.02 -3.40 -2.38
N LEU A 351 -16.62 -4.42 -1.78
CA LEU A 351 -16.37 -4.78 -0.38
C LEU A 351 -14.89 -5.11 -0.13
N HIS A 352 -14.23 -5.77 -1.09
CA HIS A 352 -12.79 -6.02 -1.03
C HIS A 352 -11.97 -4.72 -1.12
N SER A 353 -12.35 -3.82 -2.00
CA SER A 353 -11.69 -2.52 -2.15
C SER A 353 -11.84 -1.62 -0.93
N GLN A 354 -12.95 -1.75 -0.19
CA GLN A 354 -13.18 -1.08 1.08
C GLN A 354 -12.45 -1.75 2.27
N GLY A 355 -11.82 -2.92 2.04
CA GLY A 355 -11.21 -3.70 3.10
C GLY A 355 -12.21 -4.41 4.03
N ALA A 356 -13.49 -4.49 3.65
CA ALA A 356 -14.51 -5.19 4.44
C ALA A 356 -14.38 -6.71 4.35
N ILE A 357 -13.99 -7.22 3.20
CA ILE A 357 -13.70 -8.64 2.95
C ILE A 357 -12.28 -8.81 2.44
N VAL A 358 -11.71 -9.99 2.64
CA VAL A 358 -10.38 -10.36 2.14
C VAL A 358 -10.45 -11.59 1.26
N LEU A 359 -9.56 -11.63 0.26
CA LEU A 359 -9.27 -12.84 -0.50
C LEU A 359 -8.47 -13.82 0.35
N VAL A 360 -8.77 -15.12 0.23
CA VAL A 360 -8.17 -16.17 1.04
C VAL A 360 -7.39 -17.13 0.15
N GLN A 361 -6.15 -17.43 0.55
CA GLN A 361 -5.27 -18.39 -0.10
C GLN A 361 -5.77 -19.83 0.06
N ASP A 362 -5.21 -20.74 -0.74
CA ASP A 362 -5.45 -22.19 -0.62
C ASP A 362 -4.97 -22.71 0.74
N ASP A 363 -5.70 -23.65 1.31
CA ASP A 363 -5.46 -24.15 2.67
C ASP A 363 -4.06 -24.76 2.84
N ASP A 364 -3.52 -25.37 1.78
CA ASP A 364 -2.16 -25.94 1.81
C ASP A 364 -1.08 -24.86 1.89
N VAL A 365 -1.28 -23.73 1.19
CA VAL A 365 -0.41 -22.56 1.31
C VAL A 365 -0.50 -21.97 2.71
N VAL A 366 -1.71 -21.78 3.24
CA VAL A 366 -1.94 -21.28 4.60
C VAL A 366 -1.16 -22.11 5.63
N LYS A 367 -1.25 -23.43 5.58
CA LYS A 367 -0.52 -24.32 6.49
C LYS A 367 1.01 -24.21 6.35
N LYS A 368 1.48 -24.09 5.11
CA LYS A 368 2.92 -24.03 4.82
C LYS A 368 3.57 -22.77 5.38
N VAL A 369 2.88 -21.62 5.33
CA VAL A 369 3.44 -20.30 5.68
C VAL A 369 3.12 -19.86 7.10
N GLN A 370 2.29 -20.58 7.83
CA GLN A 370 1.81 -20.17 9.16
C GLN A 370 2.94 -19.91 10.15
N GLU A 371 3.94 -20.78 10.19
CA GLU A 371 5.06 -20.67 11.13
C GLU A 371 5.99 -19.49 10.79
N GLN A 372 6.20 -19.21 9.51
CA GLN A 372 6.99 -18.05 9.05
C GLN A 372 6.30 -16.73 9.43
N CYS A 373 4.99 -16.63 9.20
CA CYS A 373 4.19 -15.48 9.63
C CYS A 373 4.26 -15.30 11.14
N LYS A 374 4.10 -16.36 11.93
CA LYS A 374 4.14 -16.32 13.40
C LYS A 374 5.47 -15.74 13.91
N LYS A 375 6.59 -16.20 13.37
CA LYS A 375 7.93 -15.70 13.75
C LYS A 375 8.13 -14.23 13.38
N LEU A 376 7.81 -13.84 12.14
CA LEU A 376 7.92 -12.46 11.69
C LEU A 376 7.04 -11.53 12.54
N ASN A 377 5.79 -11.92 12.76
CA ASN A 377 4.83 -11.13 13.51
C ASN A 377 5.26 -10.95 14.98
N ALA A 378 5.78 -11.99 15.62
CA ALA A 378 6.30 -11.90 16.98
C ALA A 378 7.44 -10.88 17.09
N TYR A 379 8.36 -10.86 16.11
CA TYR A 379 9.43 -9.87 16.04
C TYR A 379 8.86 -8.45 15.85
N ILE A 380 7.93 -8.25 14.91
CA ILE A 380 7.33 -6.93 14.66
C ILE A 380 6.59 -6.42 15.90
N MET A 381 5.82 -7.29 16.57
CA MET A 381 5.16 -6.96 17.83
C MET A 381 6.18 -6.58 18.93
N GLN A 382 7.31 -7.27 19.02
CA GLN A 382 8.38 -6.92 19.95
C GLN A 382 9.00 -5.56 19.66
N GLN A 383 9.23 -5.23 18.39
CA GLN A 383 9.77 -3.92 17.98
C GLN A 383 8.84 -2.75 18.34
N SER A 384 7.53 -2.98 18.37
CA SER A 384 6.56 -1.95 18.75
C SER A 384 6.72 -1.43 20.19
N LEU A 385 7.40 -2.18 21.06
CA LEU A 385 7.73 -1.75 22.42
C LEU A 385 8.66 -0.53 22.42
N VAL A 386 9.50 -0.39 21.40
CA VAL A 386 10.52 0.66 21.30
C VAL A 386 10.15 1.71 20.25
N SER A 387 9.66 1.29 19.06
CA SER A 387 9.41 2.16 17.90
C SER A 387 8.02 1.96 17.31
N PRO A 388 7.35 3.01 16.80
CA PRO A 388 6.10 2.91 16.08
C PRO A 388 6.26 2.60 14.58
N GLU A 389 7.47 2.38 14.07
CA GLU A 389 7.75 2.33 12.63
C GLU A 389 7.24 1.06 11.96
N LEU A 390 7.32 -0.09 12.64
CA LEU A 390 6.83 -1.35 12.10
C LEU A 390 5.39 -1.58 12.52
N THR A 391 4.50 -1.59 11.53
CA THR A 391 3.05 -1.64 11.77
C THR A 391 2.33 -2.78 11.03
N ALA A 392 3.02 -3.49 10.16
CA ALA A 392 2.42 -4.47 9.25
C ALA A 392 2.64 -5.90 9.75
N LEU A 393 1.57 -6.63 10.02
CA LEU A 393 1.61 -8.06 10.39
C LEU A 393 1.22 -8.93 9.19
N ALA A 394 2.02 -9.95 8.93
CA ALA A 394 1.79 -10.92 7.86
C ALA A 394 0.62 -11.85 8.21
N SER A 395 -0.34 -12.03 7.30
CA SER A 395 -1.45 -12.97 7.46
C SER A 395 -1.25 -14.19 6.58
N PRO A 396 -1.11 -15.40 7.16
CA PRO A 396 -1.03 -16.63 6.37
C PRO A 396 -2.32 -16.88 5.58
N LEU A 397 -3.44 -16.33 6.03
CA LEU A 397 -4.73 -16.52 5.37
C LEU A 397 -4.84 -15.73 4.07
N THR A 398 -4.34 -14.50 4.05
CA THR A 398 -4.50 -13.60 2.90
C THR A 398 -3.29 -13.55 1.96
N GLY A 399 -2.13 -14.06 2.37
CA GLY A 399 -0.89 -13.97 1.58
C GLY A 399 -0.28 -12.56 1.55
N THR A 400 -0.76 -11.66 2.42
CA THR A 400 -0.32 -10.27 2.49
C THR A 400 -0.26 -9.79 3.94
N ALA A 401 0.02 -8.52 4.15
CA ALA A 401 0.05 -7.92 5.48
C ALA A 401 -1.15 -7.00 5.73
N LEU A 402 -1.49 -6.86 7.00
CA LEU A 402 -2.42 -5.85 7.50
C LEU A 402 -1.69 -4.91 8.45
N THR A 403 -2.04 -3.63 8.38
CA THR A 403 -1.42 -2.58 9.20
C THR A 403 -2.21 -2.36 10.49
N PHE A 404 -1.51 -2.29 11.60
CA PHE A 404 -2.07 -2.02 12.93
C PHE A 404 -1.35 -0.83 13.58
N GLY A 405 -2.03 -0.13 14.47
CA GLY A 405 -1.38 0.89 15.28
C GLY A 405 -0.39 0.28 16.30
N ARG A 406 0.52 1.10 16.83
CA ARG A 406 1.54 0.67 17.79
C ARG A 406 0.96 -0.03 19.02
N PHE A 407 -0.09 0.53 19.63
CA PHE A 407 -0.65 -0.03 20.88
C PHE A 407 -1.34 -1.38 20.67
N PRO A 408 -2.15 -1.61 19.64
CA PRO A 408 -2.60 -2.94 19.28
C PRO A 408 -1.46 -3.96 19.14
N LEU A 409 -0.31 -3.59 18.57
CA LEU A 409 0.86 -4.48 18.46
C LEU A 409 1.48 -4.78 19.83
N ILE A 410 1.56 -3.80 20.75
CA ILE A 410 2.03 -4.00 22.11
C ILE A 410 1.08 -4.94 22.89
N PHE A 411 -0.23 -4.76 22.73
CA PHE A 411 -1.22 -5.63 23.37
C PHE A 411 -1.17 -7.05 22.81
N LEU A 412 -0.99 -7.20 21.48
CA LEU A 412 -0.77 -8.50 20.85
C LEU A 412 0.51 -9.18 21.36
N HIS A 413 1.59 -8.41 21.53
CA HIS A 413 2.82 -8.95 22.10
C HIS A 413 2.60 -9.47 23.54
N ALA A 414 1.86 -8.75 24.37
CA ALA A 414 1.48 -9.21 25.68
C ALA A 414 0.59 -10.47 25.62
N TYR A 415 -0.37 -10.49 24.68
CA TYR A 415 -1.28 -11.62 24.47
C TYR A 415 -0.54 -12.91 24.11
N ILE A 416 0.38 -12.88 23.15
CA ILE A 416 1.18 -14.07 22.76
C ILE A 416 2.11 -14.56 23.88
N GLN A 417 2.36 -13.74 24.90
CA GLN A 417 3.07 -14.13 26.13
C GLN A 417 2.14 -14.66 27.23
N GLY A 418 0.88 -14.94 26.92
CA GLY A 418 -0.09 -15.52 27.84
C GLY A 418 -0.78 -14.52 28.76
N LYS A 419 -0.65 -13.22 28.52
CA LYS A 419 -1.37 -12.15 29.22
C LYS A 419 -2.75 -11.93 28.57
N ASN A 420 -3.81 -12.46 29.18
CA ASN A 420 -5.13 -12.52 28.55
C ASN A 420 -6.17 -11.54 29.16
N LYS A 421 -5.74 -10.63 30.03
CA LYS A 421 -6.63 -9.65 30.67
C LYS A 421 -6.26 -8.23 30.24
N GLN A 422 -7.25 -7.40 30.09
CA GLN A 422 -7.12 -5.99 29.74
C GLN A 422 -6.11 -5.25 30.65
N ALA A 423 -6.21 -5.48 31.96
CA ALA A 423 -5.29 -4.89 32.93
C ALA A 423 -3.83 -5.29 32.70
N ASP A 424 -3.58 -6.54 32.28
CA ASP A 424 -2.23 -7.03 31.99
C ASP A 424 -1.66 -6.36 30.72
N TRP A 425 -2.51 -6.10 29.70
CA TRP A 425 -2.10 -5.40 28.47
C TRP A 425 -1.77 -3.94 28.73
N VAL A 426 -2.61 -3.27 29.54
CA VAL A 426 -2.41 -1.86 29.94
C VAL A 426 -1.14 -1.70 30.75
N ASP A 427 -0.92 -2.53 31.76
CA ASP A 427 0.33 -2.50 32.55
C ASP A 427 1.55 -2.76 31.66
N TYR A 428 1.47 -3.76 30.77
CA TYR A 428 2.56 -4.10 29.85
C TYR A 428 2.93 -2.91 28.93
N ALA A 429 1.93 -2.25 28.35
CA ALA A 429 2.14 -1.08 27.52
C ALA A 429 2.68 0.11 28.29
N TRP A 430 2.18 0.33 29.51
CA TRP A 430 2.65 1.40 30.37
C TRP A 430 4.11 1.21 30.80
N GLN A 431 4.51 -0.01 31.15
CA GLN A 431 5.90 -0.33 31.45
C GLN A 431 6.83 -0.10 30.24
N ALA A 432 6.38 -0.45 29.05
CA ALA A 432 7.13 -0.19 27.82
C ALA A 432 7.33 1.33 27.59
N LEU A 433 6.29 2.14 27.77
CA LEU A 433 6.38 3.59 27.67
C LEU A 433 7.32 4.19 28.70
N LYS A 434 7.20 3.79 29.98
CA LYS A 434 8.08 4.24 31.06
C LYS A 434 9.55 3.94 30.78
N LYS A 435 9.85 2.72 30.32
CA LYS A 435 11.21 2.30 29.98
C LYS A 435 11.85 3.16 28.90
N ASN A 436 11.06 3.69 27.97
CA ASN A 436 11.51 4.52 26.86
C ASN A 436 11.34 6.04 27.14
N ASN A 437 10.95 6.45 28.36
CA ASN A 437 10.64 7.83 28.72
C ASN A 437 9.61 8.47 27.74
N GLN A 438 8.60 7.71 27.36
CA GLN A 438 7.55 8.12 26.43
C GLN A 438 6.22 8.33 27.18
N LEU A 439 5.45 9.30 26.73
CA LEU A 439 4.08 9.59 27.15
C LEU A 439 3.15 9.56 25.96
N LEU A 440 1.85 9.34 26.21
CA LEU A 440 0.83 9.35 25.16
C LEU A 440 0.55 10.77 24.67
N LEU A 441 0.23 10.87 23.39
CA LEU A 441 -0.32 12.06 22.77
C LEU A 441 -1.84 11.88 22.60
N LYS A 442 -2.61 12.87 23.05
CA LYS A 442 -4.06 12.93 22.84
C LYS A 442 -4.41 14.30 22.28
N ASP A 443 -5.10 14.33 21.14
CA ASP A 443 -5.50 15.56 20.46
C ASP A 443 -4.33 16.56 20.27
N GLY A 444 -3.14 16.03 19.97
CA GLY A 444 -1.92 16.82 19.77
C GLY A 444 -1.20 17.23 21.07
N ASN A 445 -1.74 16.92 22.25
CA ASN A 445 -1.15 17.26 23.53
C ASN A 445 -0.59 16.03 24.24
N THR A 446 0.60 16.18 24.84
CA THR A 446 1.21 15.12 25.64
C THR A 446 0.51 15.00 26.99
N LEU A 447 0.05 13.80 27.36
CA LEU A 447 -0.56 13.53 28.67
C LEU A 447 0.54 13.47 29.74
N GLN A 448 0.58 14.47 30.63
CA GLN A 448 1.64 14.60 31.64
C GLN A 448 1.43 13.67 32.85
N GLU A 449 0.16 13.45 33.25
CA GLU A 449 -0.14 12.66 34.42
C GLU A 449 -0.20 11.16 34.11
N GLU A 450 0.36 10.34 35.02
CA GLU A 450 0.36 8.87 34.87
C GLU A 450 -1.05 8.32 34.75
N LYS A 451 -1.98 8.84 35.55
CA LYS A 451 -3.37 8.42 35.54
C LYS A 451 -4.03 8.62 34.17
N ASP A 452 -3.81 9.76 33.55
CA ASP A 452 -4.42 10.09 32.24
C ASP A 452 -3.88 9.16 31.14
N ASN A 453 -2.60 8.83 31.18
CA ASN A 453 -1.98 7.86 30.28
C ASN A 453 -2.61 6.46 30.45
N ILE A 454 -2.76 5.99 31.69
CA ILE A 454 -3.36 4.68 31.99
C ILE A 454 -4.83 4.66 31.56
N ASP A 455 -5.60 5.70 31.86
CA ASP A 455 -7.02 5.79 31.47
C ASP A 455 -7.19 5.75 29.94
N GLU A 456 -6.27 6.36 29.19
CA GLU A 456 -6.28 6.31 27.73
C GLU A 456 -5.86 4.93 27.19
N LEU A 457 -4.89 4.27 27.82
CA LEU A 457 -4.51 2.88 27.48
C LEU A 457 -5.66 1.90 27.70
N TYR A 458 -6.48 2.08 28.75
CA TYR A 458 -7.67 1.25 28.96
C TYR A 458 -8.69 1.39 27.83
N LYS A 459 -8.91 2.60 27.31
CA LYS A 459 -9.80 2.80 26.14
C LYS A 459 -9.26 2.11 24.89
N MET A 460 -7.95 2.20 24.67
CA MET A 460 -7.30 1.50 23.57
C MET A 460 -7.39 -0.02 23.73
N ALA A 461 -7.26 -0.54 24.96
CA ALA A 461 -7.38 -1.96 25.27
C ALA A 461 -8.80 -2.49 25.11
N ASP A 462 -9.83 -1.71 25.45
CA ASP A 462 -11.24 -2.04 25.19
C ASP A 462 -11.50 -2.18 23.68
N ASN A 463 -11.05 -1.23 22.91
CA ASN A 463 -11.16 -1.29 21.44
C ASN A 463 -10.38 -2.48 20.84
N PHE A 464 -9.20 -2.76 21.38
CA PHE A 464 -8.39 -3.91 20.97
C PHE A 464 -9.10 -5.24 21.26
N GLU A 465 -9.63 -5.44 22.45
CA GLU A 465 -10.35 -6.64 22.85
C GLU A 465 -11.59 -6.89 21.99
N LYS A 466 -12.34 -5.81 21.73
CA LYS A 466 -13.60 -5.88 21.00
C LYS A 466 -13.45 -6.06 19.49
N TYR A 467 -12.44 -5.44 18.89
CA TYR A 467 -12.34 -5.38 17.41
C TYR A 467 -11.05 -6.01 16.87
N THR A 468 -9.89 -5.69 17.46
CA THR A 468 -8.60 -6.11 16.89
C THR A 468 -8.28 -7.56 17.17
N LEU A 469 -8.43 -7.99 18.40
CA LEU A 469 -8.09 -9.38 18.79
C LEU A 469 -8.91 -10.43 18.02
N PRO A 470 -10.25 -10.32 17.90
CA PRO A 470 -11.02 -11.26 17.08
C PRO A 470 -10.61 -11.23 15.60
N LEU A 471 -10.28 -10.05 15.07
CA LEU A 471 -9.84 -9.90 13.68
C LEU A 471 -8.53 -10.67 13.43
N VAL A 472 -7.50 -10.45 14.26
CA VAL A 472 -6.18 -11.09 14.04
C VAL A 472 -6.23 -12.62 14.27
N GLN A 473 -7.13 -13.09 15.14
CA GLN A 473 -7.40 -14.52 15.30
C GLN A 473 -8.06 -15.13 14.04
N ARG A 474 -9.10 -14.47 13.48
CA ARG A 474 -9.72 -14.89 12.22
C ARG A 474 -8.72 -14.94 11.07
N LEU A 475 -7.81 -13.98 11.01
CA LEU A 475 -6.74 -13.88 10.00
C LEU A 475 -5.57 -14.84 10.26
N LYS A 476 -5.62 -15.66 11.32
CA LYS A 476 -4.56 -16.58 11.74
C LYS A 476 -3.21 -15.89 11.98
N ILE A 477 -3.24 -14.61 12.37
CA ILE A 477 -2.04 -13.83 12.74
C ILE A 477 -1.59 -14.25 14.14
N VAL A 478 -2.54 -14.49 15.05
CA VAL A 478 -2.34 -15.09 16.37
C VAL A 478 -3.34 -16.23 16.57
N GLU A 479 -3.05 -17.11 17.56
CA GLU A 479 -3.93 -18.24 17.96
C GLU A 479 -5.00 -17.80 18.94
#